data_ba43c938a607b82566e89c82efffc325
#
_entry.id   ba43c938a607b82566e89c82efffc325
#
_cell.length_a   1.000
_cell.length_b   1.000
_cell.length_c   1.000
_cell.angle_alpha   90.00
_cell.angle_beta   90.00
_cell.angle_gamma   90.00
#
_symmetry.space_group_name_H-M   'P 1'
#
loop_
_entity.id
_entity.type
_entity.pdbx_description
1 polymer ?
#
loop_
_entity_poly.entity_id
_entity_poly.type
_entity_poly.pdbx_seq_one_letter_code
_entity_poly.pdbx_strand_id
1 'polypeptide(L)'
;LICEDGDQIEVNKTGIKRAGQVPAGFHYIDGSAGDLDERPLEERRMLAEFGVLQISAGVDRDKGTIIQPVRLTARGWFEGDQDRTVLDAVTNEVRDALEVALREGTRDEETLNKIVQRAAGRLLGQKYRRQPLLLAAVVVL
;
A
#
# COMPACT_ATOMS: atom_id res chain seq x y z
N LEU A 1 22.16 17.98 29.43
CA LEU A 1 22.17 18.18 27.99
C LEU A 1 21.38 17.07 27.35
N ILE A 2 20.35 17.39 26.56
CA ILE A 2 19.61 16.44 25.71
C ILE A 2 20.26 16.50 24.34
N CYS A 3 20.65 15.33 23.80
CA CYS A 3 21.32 15.22 22.50
C CYS A 3 20.43 14.47 21.53
N GLU A 4 20.55 14.82 20.27
CA GLU A 4 19.90 14.14 19.12
C GLU A 4 20.96 13.44 18.27
N ASP A 5 20.54 12.54 17.41
CA ASP A 5 21.45 11.88 16.48
C ASP A 5 22.15 12.92 15.60
N GLY A 6 23.47 12.79 15.48
CA GLY A 6 24.30 13.74 14.73
C GLY A 6 24.84 14.93 15.53
N ASP A 7 24.44 15.09 16.79
CA ASP A 7 25.01 16.15 17.61
C ASP A 7 26.49 15.89 17.94
N GLN A 8 27.34 16.86 17.65
CA GLN A 8 28.72 16.87 18.11
C GLN A 8 28.79 17.46 19.52
N ILE A 9 29.29 16.68 20.46
CA ILE A 9 29.38 17.07 21.86
C ILE A 9 30.87 17.29 22.23
N GLU A 10 31.18 18.49 22.68
CA GLU A 10 32.48 18.82 23.26
C GLU A 10 32.42 18.67 24.78
N VAL A 11 33.34 17.86 25.31
CA VAL A 11 33.50 17.64 26.75
C VAL A 11 34.87 18.15 27.17
N ASN A 12 34.92 19.05 28.12
CA ASN A 12 36.16 19.59 28.67
C ASN A 12 36.06 19.77 30.20
N LYS A 13 37.14 20.27 30.80
CA LYS A 13 37.19 20.46 32.27
C LYS A 13 36.19 21.49 32.82
N THR A 14 35.60 22.31 31.93
CA THR A 14 34.64 23.36 32.30
C THR A 14 33.23 22.95 32.08
N GLY A 15 32.97 21.79 31.39
CA GLY A 15 31.64 21.27 31.20
C GLY A 15 31.42 20.54 29.86
N ILE A 16 30.17 20.40 29.50
CA ILE A 16 29.69 19.72 28.29
C ILE A 16 28.88 20.72 27.48
N LYS A 17 29.16 20.85 26.18
CA LYS A 17 28.38 21.70 25.27
C LYS A 17 28.18 21.04 23.90
N ARG A 18 27.11 21.42 23.21
CA ARG A 18 26.92 21.09 21.80
C ARG A 18 27.91 21.96 20.98
N ALA A 19 28.72 21.31 20.14
CA ALA A 19 29.78 21.98 19.34
C ALA A 19 29.40 22.09 17.85
N GLY A 20 28.44 21.30 17.39
CA GLY A 20 27.98 21.30 16.01
C GLY A 20 27.06 20.12 15.71
N GLN A 21 26.80 19.90 14.42
CA GLN A 21 26.03 18.74 13.90
C GLN A 21 26.77 18.11 12.73
N VAL A 22 26.70 16.78 12.64
CA VAL A 22 27.10 16.00 11.46
C VAL A 22 25.87 15.35 10.85
N PRO A 23 25.85 15.05 9.54
CA PRO A 23 24.78 14.28 8.94
C PRO A 23 24.61 12.96 9.71
N ALA A 24 23.41 12.72 10.19
CA ALA A 24 23.00 11.48 10.84
C ALA A 24 21.76 10.94 10.16
N GLY A 25 21.59 9.62 10.19
CA GLY A 25 20.46 8.95 9.57
C GLY A 25 20.54 7.46 9.82
N PHE A 26 19.51 6.78 9.38
CA PHE A 26 19.45 5.32 9.49
C PHE A 26 19.90 4.70 8.17
N HIS A 27 20.82 3.74 8.26
CA HIS A 27 21.10 2.79 7.19
C HIS A 27 20.31 1.53 7.46
N TYR A 28 19.40 1.20 6.55
CA TYR A 28 18.61 -0.02 6.66
C TYR A 28 19.30 -1.12 5.89
N ILE A 29 19.64 -2.20 6.58
CA ILE A 29 20.35 -3.36 6.03
C ILE A 29 19.41 -4.56 6.09
N ASP A 30 19.25 -5.30 4.99
CA ASP A 30 18.48 -6.53 4.93
C ASP A 30 19.41 -7.74 4.93
N GLY A 31 19.75 -8.22 6.12
CA GLY A 31 20.54 -9.43 6.31
C GLY A 31 21.80 -9.46 5.44
N SER A 32 21.87 -10.39 4.50
CA SER A 32 22.99 -10.57 3.57
C SER A 32 22.85 -9.77 2.26
N ALA A 33 21.73 -9.09 2.05
CA ALA A 33 21.45 -8.37 0.79
C ALA A 33 22.08 -6.97 0.71
N GLY A 34 22.61 -6.46 1.83
CA GLY A 34 23.20 -5.11 1.89
C GLY A 34 22.17 -4.01 2.13
N ASP A 35 22.47 -2.80 1.65
CA ASP A 35 21.60 -1.64 1.82
C ASP A 35 20.26 -1.82 1.12
N LEU A 36 19.17 -1.46 1.80
CA LEU A 36 17.83 -1.46 1.23
C LEU A 36 17.58 -0.16 0.47
N ASP A 37 17.06 -0.28 -0.75
CA ASP A 37 16.53 0.83 -1.52
C ASP A 37 15.32 1.48 -0.83
N GLU A 38 15.02 2.74 -1.17
CA GLU A 38 13.88 3.48 -0.60
C GLU A 38 12.54 2.79 -0.83
N ARG A 39 12.31 2.23 -2.02
CA ARG A 39 11.04 1.59 -2.39
C ARG A 39 10.64 0.42 -1.49
N PRO A 40 11.48 -0.59 -1.20
CA PRO A 40 11.18 -1.64 -0.24
C PRO A 40 10.91 -1.12 1.16
N LEU A 41 11.57 -0.03 1.58
CA LEU A 41 11.33 0.60 2.87
C LEU A 41 9.97 1.28 2.95
N GLU A 42 9.55 1.98 1.89
CA GLU A 42 8.23 2.59 1.80
C GLU A 42 7.13 1.53 1.81
N GLU A 43 7.29 0.44 1.05
CA GLU A 43 6.34 -0.68 1.05
C GLU A 43 6.22 -1.31 2.44
N ARG A 44 7.33 -1.54 3.15
CA ARG A 44 7.33 -2.06 4.53
C ARG A 44 6.63 -1.11 5.50
N ARG A 45 6.82 0.21 5.36
CA ARG A 45 6.11 1.21 6.17
C ARG A 45 4.61 1.19 5.91
N MET A 46 4.19 1.16 4.64
CA MET A 46 2.78 1.06 4.28
C MET A 46 2.15 -0.23 4.82
N LEU A 47 2.85 -1.36 4.70
CA LEU A 47 2.39 -2.64 5.25
C LEU A 47 2.23 -2.57 6.78
N ALA A 48 3.16 -1.94 7.49
CA ALA A 48 3.12 -1.82 8.94
C ALA A 48 2.01 -0.85 9.42
N GLU A 49 1.75 0.22 8.68
CA GLU A 49 0.80 1.26 9.07
C GLU A 49 -0.63 0.97 8.60
N PHE A 50 -0.80 0.52 7.36
CA PHE A 50 -2.11 0.38 6.72
C PHE A 50 -2.46 -1.05 6.32
N GLY A 51 -1.49 -1.97 6.39
CA GLY A 51 -1.69 -3.34 5.94
C GLY A 51 -1.75 -3.50 4.42
N VAL A 52 -2.29 -4.64 3.97
CA VAL A 52 -2.42 -4.99 2.56
C VAL A 52 -3.86 -5.36 2.21
N LEU A 53 -4.30 -4.96 1.02
CA LEU A 53 -5.55 -5.39 0.41
C LEU A 53 -5.26 -6.06 -0.93
N GLN A 54 -5.50 -7.36 -1.01
CA GLN A 54 -5.48 -8.11 -2.25
C GLN A 54 -6.87 -8.08 -2.90
N ILE A 55 -6.90 -7.81 -4.19
CA ILE A 55 -8.11 -7.78 -5.03
C ILE A 55 -7.93 -8.82 -6.12
N SER A 56 -8.88 -9.74 -6.28
CA SER A 56 -8.85 -10.73 -7.36
C SER A 56 -10.20 -10.83 -8.07
N ALA A 57 -10.16 -11.06 -9.38
CA ALA A 57 -11.33 -11.30 -10.21
C ALA A 57 -10.95 -12.11 -11.46
N GLY A 58 -11.89 -12.82 -12.04
CA GLY A 58 -11.72 -13.49 -13.34
C GLY A 58 -12.67 -12.92 -14.38
N VAL A 59 -12.16 -12.72 -15.59
CA VAL A 59 -12.87 -12.10 -16.71
C VAL A 59 -12.83 -13.01 -17.93
N ASP A 60 -13.97 -13.18 -18.60
CA ASP A 60 -14.05 -13.83 -19.91
C ASP A 60 -13.65 -12.82 -20.99
N ARG A 61 -12.59 -13.14 -21.72
CA ARG A 61 -12.02 -12.27 -22.77
C ARG A 61 -13.03 -12.00 -23.89
N ASP A 62 -13.71 -13.05 -24.33
CA ASP A 62 -14.58 -12.98 -25.50
C ASP A 62 -15.89 -12.28 -25.18
N LYS A 63 -16.52 -12.65 -24.06
CA LYS A 63 -17.77 -12.06 -23.63
C LYS A 63 -17.62 -10.71 -22.95
N GLY A 64 -16.43 -10.42 -22.41
CA GLY A 64 -16.22 -9.21 -21.63
C GLY A 64 -17.07 -9.17 -20.36
N THR A 65 -17.18 -10.30 -19.68
CA THR A 65 -17.98 -10.44 -18.46
C THR A 65 -17.13 -10.98 -17.32
N ILE A 66 -17.51 -10.64 -16.09
CA ILE A 66 -16.87 -11.18 -14.90
C ILE A 66 -17.38 -12.62 -14.71
N ILE A 67 -16.46 -13.61 -14.75
CA ILE A 67 -16.75 -15.04 -14.55
C ILE A 67 -16.37 -15.53 -13.15
N GLN A 68 -15.40 -14.88 -12.51
CA GLN A 68 -15.10 -15.07 -11.10
C GLN A 68 -15.36 -13.77 -10.36
N PRO A 69 -16.20 -13.78 -9.32
CA PRO A 69 -16.57 -12.56 -8.62
C PRO A 69 -15.34 -11.89 -7.98
N VAL A 70 -15.44 -10.58 -7.85
CA VAL A 70 -14.43 -9.80 -7.14
C VAL A 70 -14.31 -10.32 -5.70
N ARG A 71 -13.10 -10.69 -5.30
CA ARG A 71 -12.77 -11.12 -3.95
C ARG A 71 -11.73 -10.22 -3.37
N LEU A 72 -11.91 -9.86 -2.11
CA LEU A 72 -10.97 -9.07 -1.34
C LEU A 72 -10.41 -9.91 -0.19
N THR A 73 -9.11 -9.79 0.02
CA THR A 73 -8.42 -10.33 1.19
C THR A 73 -7.58 -9.23 1.81
N ALA A 74 -7.89 -8.88 3.06
CA ALA A 74 -7.16 -7.87 3.81
C ALA A 74 -6.30 -8.51 4.92
N ARG A 75 -5.12 -7.94 5.17
CA ARG A 75 -4.25 -8.28 6.30
C ARG A 75 -3.65 -7.01 6.88
N GLY A 76 -3.44 -7.02 8.20
CA GLY A 76 -2.94 -5.86 8.92
C GLY A 76 -3.96 -4.73 9.06
N TRP A 77 -5.25 -5.06 8.86
CA TRP A 77 -6.37 -4.16 9.07
C TRP A 77 -7.00 -4.41 10.43
N PHE A 78 -8.14 -3.78 10.65
CA PHE A 78 -8.87 -3.88 11.90
C PHE A 78 -9.35 -5.29 12.23
N GLU A 79 -9.80 -5.43 13.45
CA GLU A 79 -10.61 -6.55 13.91
C GLU A 79 -12.02 -6.04 14.20
N GLY A 80 -13.02 -6.51 13.45
CA GLY A 80 -14.43 -6.25 13.77
C GLY A 80 -15.40 -6.10 12.59
N ASP A 81 -16.67 -5.86 12.92
CA ASP A 81 -17.79 -5.78 11.95
C ASP A 81 -17.69 -4.57 11.01
N GLN A 82 -16.98 -3.51 11.42
CA GLN A 82 -16.77 -2.34 10.56
C GLN A 82 -15.97 -2.67 9.32
N ASP A 83 -15.07 -3.66 9.40
CA ASP A 83 -14.24 -4.09 8.27
C ASP A 83 -15.06 -4.72 7.17
N ARG A 84 -16.11 -5.48 7.51
CA ARG A 84 -17.00 -6.09 6.52
C ARG A 84 -17.69 -5.02 5.69
N THR A 85 -18.23 -3.99 6.34
CA THR A 85 -18.91 -2.88 5.63
C THR A 85 -17.95 -2.16 4.68
N VAL A 86 -16.69 -1.96 5.09
CA VAL A 86 -15.67 -1.34 4.23
C VAL A 86 -15.34 -2.25 3.05
N LEU A 87 -15.08 -3.53 3.31
CA LEU A 87 -14.75 -4.51 2.27
C LEU A 87 -15.90 -4.69 1.27
N ASP A 88 -17.15 -4.73 1.73
CA ASP A 88 -18.34 -4.81 0.86
C ASP A 88 -18.45 -3.56 -0.03
N ALA A 89 -18.22 -2.36 0.53
CA ALA A 89 -18.22 -1.12 -0.24
C ALA A 89 -17.11 -1.11 -1.30
N VAL A 90 -15.90 -1.56 -0.96
CA VAL A 90 -14.79 -1.67 -1.90
C VAL A 90 -15.06 -2.72 -2.97
N THR A 91 -15.63 -3.87 -2.59
CA THR A 91 -16.03 -4.93 -3.54
C THR A 91 -16.99 -4.40 -4.59
N ASN A 92 -18.01 -3.65 -4.17
CA ASN A 92 -19.00 -3.06 -5.08
C ASN A 92 -18.35 -2.02 -6.01
N GLU A 93 -17.56 -1.09 -5.47
CA GLU A 93 -16.87 -0.06 -6.26
C GLU A 93 -15.93 -0.68 -7.30
N VAL A 94 -15.17 -1.70 -6.92
CA VAL A 94 -14.25 -2.43 -7.81
C VAL A 94 -15.03 -3.17 -8.90
N ARG A 95 -16.10 -3.87 -8.53
CA ARG A 95 -16.94 -4.58 -9.49
C ARG A 95 -17.52 -3.61 -10.52
N ASP A 96 -18.11 -2.51 -10.06
CA ASP A 96 -18.76 -1.54 -10.94
C ASP A 96 -17.74 -0.89 -11.89
N ALA A 97 -16.52 -0.56 -11.40
CA ALA A 97 -15.43 -0.05 -12.24
C ALA A 97 -14.98 -1.08 -13.29
N LEU A 98 -14.90 -2.36 -12.89
CA LEU A 98 -14.51 -3.45 -13.79
C LEU A 98 -15.57 -3.68 -14.87
N GLU A 99 -16.86 -3.69 -14.51
CA GLU A 99 -17.96 -3.83 -15.45
C GLU A 99 -18.01 -2.67 -16.47
N VAL A 100 -17.74 -1.44 -16.03
CA VAL A 100 -17.65 -0.28 -16.95
C VAL A 100 -16.52 -0.48 -17.94
N ALA A 101 -15.32 -0.81 -17.47
CA ALA A 101 -14.16 -1.03 -18.33
C ALA A 101 -14.40 -2.16 -19.36
N LEU A 102 -15.04 -3.25 -18.94
CA LEU A 102 -15.37 -4.37 -19.81
C LEU A 102 -16.40 -3.99 -20.89
N ARG A 103 -17.41 -3.18 -20.55
CA ARG A 103 -18.38 -2.65 -21.52
C ARG A 103 -17.73 -1.69 -22.54
N GLU A 104 -16.71 -0.97 -22.11
CA GLU A 104 -15.91 -0.08 -22.99
C GLU A 104 -14.88 -0.85 -23.84
N GLY A 105 -14.83 -2.18 -23.72
CA GLY A 105 -13.99 -3.05 -24.54
C GLY A 105 -12.60 -3.31 -23.98
N THR A 106 -12.28 -2.86 -22.76
CA THR A 106 -10.98 -3.16 -22.13
C THR A 106 -10.85 -4.65 -21.85
N ARG A 107 -9.74 -5.26 -22.31
CA ARG A 107 -9.44 -6.70 -22.14
C ARG A 107 -8.01 -6.97 -21.70
N ASP A 108 -7.23 -5.93 -21.56
CA ASP A 108 -5.84 -6.01 -21.13
C ASP A 108 -5.74 -6.11 -19.61
N GLU A 109 -5.05 -7.16 -19.12
CA GLU A 109 -4.93 -7.45 -17.68
C GLU A 109 -4.25 -6.30 -16.91
N GLU A 110 -3.20 -5.70 -17.48
CA GLU A 110 -2.49 -4.62 -16.82
C GLU A 110 -3.39 -3.39 -16.64
N THR A 111 -4.16 -3.07 -17.68
CA THR A 111 -5.12 -1.95 -17.64
C THR A 111 -6.24 -2.23 -16.64
N LEU A 112 -6.81 -3.45 -16.65
CA LEU A 112 -7.86 -3.85 -15.69
C LEU A 112 -7.33 -3.82 -14.24
N ASN A 113 -6.11 -4.29 -14.00
CA ASN A 113 -5.47 -4.21 -12.69
C ASN A 113 -5.31 -2.76 -12.21
N LYS A 114 -4.88 -1.84 -13.10
CA LYS A 114 -4.79 -0.41 -12.77
C LYS A 114 -6.15 0.22 -12.46
N ILE A 115 -7.21 -0.19 -13.19
CA ILE A 115 -8.57 0.30 -12.95
C ILE A 115 -9.07 -0.11 -11.57
N VAL A 116 -8.96 -1.40 -11.22
CA VAL A 116 -9.43 -1.89 -9.92
C VAL A 116 -8.61 -1.31 -8.75
N GLN A 117 -7.30 -1.15 -8.91
CA GLN A 117 -6.46 -0.49 -7.92
C GLN A 117 -6.87 0.97 -7.68
N ARG A 118 -7.12 1.71 -8.76
CA ARG A 118 -7.56 3.12 -8.66
C ARG A 118 -8.94 3.24 -8.02
N ALA A 119 -9.88 2.37 -8.37
CA ALA A 119 -11.22 2.36 -7.79
C ALA A 119 -11.16 2.10 -6.28
N ALA A 120 -10.47 1.04 -5.86
CA ALA A 120 -10.27 0.71 -4.46
C ALA A 120 -9.52 1.82 -3.70
N GLY A 121 -8.41 2.30 -4.24
CA GLY A 121 -7.58 3.31 -3.61
C GLY A 121 -8.31 4.64 -3.43
N ARG A 122 -9.09 5.07 -4.43
CA ARG A 122 -9.92 6.28 -4.34
C ARG A 122 -10.95 6.17 -3.22
N LEU A 123 -11.71 5.09 -3.17
CA LEU A 123 -12.73 4.89 -2.14
C LEU A 123 -12.11 4.82 -0.74
N LEU A 124 -11.03 4.04 -0.59
CA LEU A 124 -10.34 3.89 0.70
C LEU A 124 -9.72 5.20 1.17
N GLY A 125 -9.06 5.95 0.29
CA GLY A 125 -8.43 7.22 0.63
C GLY A 125 -9.45 8.30 0.97
N GLN A 126 -10.49 8.48 0.14
CA GLN A 126 -11.45 9.57 0.31
C GLN A 126 -12.44 9.32 1.43
N LYS A 127 -13.00 8.12 1.51
CA LYS A 127 -14.07 7.81 2.47
C LYS A 127 -13.55 7.30 3.81
N TYR A 128 -12.49 6.50 3.78
CA TYR A 128 -11.99 5.81 4.97
C TYR A 128 -10.64 6.33 5.45
N ARG A 129 -10.01 7.25 4.70
CA ARG A 129 -8.69 7.84 5.00
C ARG A 129 -7.61 6.77 5.22
N ARG A 130 -7.61 5.73 4.38
CA ARG A 130 -6.69 4.61 4.43
C ARG A 130 -5.96 4.41 3.12
N GLN A 131 -4.71 4.00 3.22
CA GLN A 131 -3.82 3.83 2.07
C GLN A 131 -3.08 2.47 2.17
N PRO A 132 -3.81 1.33 2.21
CA PRO A 132 -3.15 0.03 2.25
C PRO A 132 -2.36 -0.22 0.98
N LEU A 133 -1.38 -1.13 1.06
CA LEU A 133 -0.75 -1.66 -0.15
C LEU A 133 -1.81 -2.45 -0.95
N LEU A 134 -2.08 -2.01 -2.19
CA LEU A 134 -3.08 -2.62 -3.06
C LEU A 134 -2.42 -3.59 -4.04
N LEU A 135 -2.80 -4.87 -3.96
CA LEU A 135 -2.39 -5.92 -4.88
C LEU A 135 -3.58 -6.34 -5.74
N ALA A 136 -3.55 -6.04 -7.03
CA ALA A 136 -4.60 -6.46 -7.97
C ALA A 136 -4.15 -7.66 -8.80
N ALA A 137 -5.03 -8.62 -8.98
CA ALA A 137 -4.86 -9.83 -9.76
C ALA A 137 -6.17 -10.13 -10.54
N VAL A 138 -6.42 -9.36 -11.58
CA VAL A 138 -7.49 -9.63 -12.55
C VAL A 138 -6.93 -10.54 -13.64
N VAL A 139 -7.47 -11.74 -13.77
CA VAL A 139 -7.06 -12.72 -14.76
C VAL A 139 -8.07 -12.71 -15.91
N VAL A 140 -7.57 -12.61 -17.13
CA VAL A 140 -8.37 -12.64 -18.37
C VAL A 140 -8.23 -14.01 -19.01
N LEU A 141 -9.32 -14.76 -19.05
CA LEU A 141 -9.42 -16.15 -19.52
C LEU A 141 -10.15 -16.22 -20.86
#